data_8bd045084cd5171f8eb157406a12d7f7
#
_entry.id   8bd045084cd5171f8eb157406a12d7f7
#
_cell.length_a   1.000
_cell.length_b   1.000
_cell.length_c   1.000
_cell.angle_alpha   90.00
_cell.angle_beta   90.00
_cell.angle_gamma   90.00
#
_symmetry.space_group_name_H-M   'P 1'
#
loop_
_entity.id
_entity.type
_entity.pdbx_description
1 polymer ?
#
loop_
_entity_poly.entity_id
_entity_poly.type
_entity_poly.pdbx_seq_one_letter_code
_entity_poly.pdbx_strand_id
1 'polypeptide(L)'
;MKLISTNAELRKQLKRLVLKYPHVSIATAWASADTDVFRALVSNEDRIVKAVIGTHFYQTHPDVLDQFVGSKRVKFILQPDGVFHPKVYLFWSNEAWEVVIGSPNLTVGALTKNSELSVLITSADGQIALKQEIAEVIAAHWDEAKTVTRSEAENYRKLWKLKARSLKKVADIFGDEPATKPATQSMVMPMEWEEYLAEVKKDKFHGFRDRLDLIAEIRGYFQTH
;
A
#
# COMPACT_ATOMS: atom_id res chain seq x y z
N MET A 1 14.54 3.57 -19.81
CA MET A 1 14.13 3.81 -18.41
C MET A 1 13.50 5.19 -18.27
N LYS A 2 12.41 5.33 -17.53
CA LYS A 2 11.69 6.61 -17.34
C LYS A 2 11.30 6.79 -15.88
N LEU A 3 11.59 7.97 -15.31
CA LEU A 3 11.10 8.35 -14.00
C LEU A 3 9.63 8.79 -14.09
N ILE A 4 8.79 8.34 -13.15
CA ILE A 4 7.39 8.73 -13.02
C ILE A 4 7.22 9.37 -11.64
N SER A 5 6.96 10.68 -11.62
CA SER A 5 6.85 11.49 -10.41
C SER A 5 5.47 12.14 -10.22
N THR A 6 4.51 11.85 -11.09
CA THR A 6 3.14 12.36 -10.96
C THR A 6 2.11 11.24 -10.98
N ASN A 7 1.06 11.39 -10.16
CA ASN A 7 -0.04 10.41 -10.10
C ASN A 7 -0.75 10.24 -11.46
N ALA A 8 -0.91 11.33 -12.21
CA ALA A 8 -1.54 11.30 -13.53
C ALA A 8 -0.77 10.44 -14.52
N GLU A 9 0.58 10.60 -14.56
CA GLU A 9 1.43 9.79 -15.43
C GLU A 9 1.48 8.33 -14.96
N LEU A 10 1.61 8.08 -13.64
CA LEU A 10 1.56 6.73 -13.08
C LEU A 10 0.28 6.00 -13.48
N ARG A 11 -0.87 6.63 -13.24
CA ARG A 11 -2.18 6.07 -13.56
C ARG A 11 -2.32 5.79 -15.06
N LYS A 12 -1.87 6.73 -15.91
CA LYS A 12 -1.87 6.59 -17.37
C LYS A 12 -1.01 5.40 -17.79
N GLN A 13 0.22 5.28 -17.24
CA GLN A 13 1.13 4.20 -17.60
C GLN A 13 0.60 2.84 -17.14
N LEU A 14 0.18 2.69 -15.88
CA LEU A 14 -0.35 1.41 -15.40
C LEU A 14 -1.57 0.96 -16.23
N LYS A 15 -2.51 1.86 -16.52
CA LYS A 15 -3.67 1.55 -17.35
C LYS A 15 -3.26 1.13 -18.77
N ARG A 16 -2.33 1.86 -19.40
CA ARG A 16 -1.77 1.52 -20.71
C ARG A 16 -1.18 0.11 -20.71
N LEU A 17 -0.37 -0.22 -19.70
CA LEU A 17 0.33 -1.49 -19.59
C LEU A 17 -0.63 -2.68 -19.42
N VAL A 18 -1.65 -2.54 -18.57
CA VAL A 18 -2.71 -3.55 -18.40
C VAL A 18 -3.42 -3.84 -19.73
N LEU A 19 -3.68 -2.81 -20.54
CA LEU A 19 -4.38 -2.96 -21.80
C LEU A 19 -3.46 -3.47 -22.95
N LYS A 20 -2.16 -3.15 -22.88
CA LYS A 20 -1.18 -3.48 -23.92
C LYS A 20 -0.73 -4.93 -23.87
N TYR A 21 -0.42 -5.44 -22.67
CA TYR A 21 0.27 -6.71 -22.54
C TYR A 21 -0.67 -7.88 -22.26
N PRO A 22 -0.41 -9.06 -22.86
CA PRO A 22 -1.19 -10.27 -22.60
C PRO A 22 -0.88 -10.93 -21.26
N HIS A 23 0.24 -10.57 -20.61
CA HIS A 23 0.64 -11.14 -19.34
C HIS A 23 0.99 -10.05 -18.33
N VAL A 24 0.53 -10.23 -17.09
CA VAL A 24 0.83 -9.35 -15.98
C VAL A 24 1.11 -10.15 -14.71
N SER A 25 2.14 -9.74 -13.96
CA SER A 25 2.36 -10.17 -12.58
C SER A 25 2.58 -8.98 -11.67
N ILE A 26 2.01 -9.05 -10.46
CA ILE A 26 1.98 -7.93 -9.52
C ILE A 26 2.33 -8.43 -8.12
N ALA A 27 3.13 -7.63 -7.40
CA ALA A 27 3.20 -7.67 -5.95
C ALA A 27 2.99 -6.27 -5.41
N THR A 28 1.93 -6.06 -4.63
CA THR A 28 1.61 -4.76 -4.03
C THR A 28 1.14 -4.88 -2.60
N ALA A 29 1.61 -3.99 -1.73
CA ALA A 29 1.24 -4.05 -0.33
C ALA A 29 -0.25 -3.82 -0.12
N TRP A 30 -0.88 -2.92 -0.88
CA TRP A 30 -2.29 -2.58 -0.71
C TRP A 30 -2.97 -2.24 -2.04
N ALA A 31 -4.28 -2.47 -2.08
CA ALA A 31 -5.11 -2.18 -3.24
C ALA A 31 -6.48 -1.58 -2.87
N SER A 32 -7.05 -0.79 -3.77
CA SER A 32 -8.41 -0.25 -3.71
C SER A 32 -9.20 -0.63 -4.94
N ALA A 33 -10.46 -1.02 -4.78
CA ALA A 33 -11.33 -1.41 -5.87
C ALA A 33 -11.79 -0.22 -6.75
N ASP A 34 -11.80 1.00 -6.19
CA ASP A 34 -12.36 2.20 -6.83
C ASP A 34 -11.46 2.86 -7.88
N THR A 35 -10.35 2.22 -8.27
CA THR A 35 -9.46 2.77 -9.29
C THR A 35 -9.77 2.22 -10.68
N ASP A 36 -9.55 3.02 -11.72
CA ASP A 36 -9.72 2.57 -13.10
C ASP A 36 -8.65 1.56 -13.52
N VAL A 37 -7.46 1.60 -12.90
CA VAL A 37 -6.41 0.59 -13.09
C VAL A 37 -6.86 -0.75 -12.53
N PHE A 38 -7.45 -0.77 -11.32
CA PHE A 38 -8.00 -2.00 -10.74
C PHE A 38 -9.14 -2.58 -11.59
N ARG A 39 -10.08 -1.73 -12.02
CA ARG A 39 -11.15 -2.17 -12.92
C ARG A 39 -10.63 -2.72 -14.23
N ALA A 40 -9.58 -2.12 -14.80
CA ALA A 40 -8.93 -2.66 -16.00
C ALA A 40 -8.27 -4.04 -15.75
N LEU A 41 -7.65 -4.24 -14.58
CA LEU A 41 -7.11 -5.56 -14.19
C LEU A 41 -8.21 -6.61 -14.05
N VAL A 42 -9.31 -6.27 -13.37
CA VAL A 42 -10.47 -7.17 -13.23
C VAL A 42 -11.07 -7.55 -14.58
N SER A 43 -11.25 -6.57 -15.49
CA SER A 43 -11.78 -6.81 -16.84
C SER A 43 -10.83 -7.63 -17.72
N ASN A 44 -9.59 -7.82 -17.33
CA ASN A 44 -8.56 -8.61 -18.02
C ASN A 44 -7.90 -9.62 -17.05
N GLU A 45 -8.68 -10.21 -16.16
CA GLU A 45 -8.19 -11.15 -15.13
C GLU A 45 -7.48 -12.37 -15.77
N ASP A 46 -7.89 -12.78 -16.95
CA ASP A 46 -7.28 -13.86 -17.74
C ASP A 46 -5.81 -13.59 -18.06
N ARG A 47 -5.38 -12.33 -18.13
CA ARG A 47 -3.99 -11.92 -18.36
C ARG A 47 -3.13 -11.95 -17.09
N ILE A 48 -3.73 -12.03 -15.91
CA ILE A 48 -2.99 -12.13 -14.66
C ILE A 48 -2.35 -13.52 -14.59
N VAL A 49 -1.02 -13.56 -14.51
CA VAL A 49 -0.26 -14.78 -14.29
C VAL A 49 -0.12 -15.04 -12.80
N LYS A 50 0.34 -14.04 -12.04
CA LYS A 50 0.43 -14.06 -10.58
C LYS A 50 0.20 -12.65 -10.04
N ALA A 51 -0.74 -12.47 -9.13
CA ALA A 51 -0.89 -11.22 -8.39
C ALA A 51 -0.91 -11.51 -6.88
N VAL A 52 -0.05 -10.83 -6.13
CA VAL A 52 0.03 -10.91 -4.68
C VAL A 52 -0.32 -9.56 -4.09
N ILE A 53 -1.34 -9.53 -3.24
CA ILE A 53 -1.84 -8.32 -2.59
C ILE A 53 -1.78 -8.51 -1.08
N GLY A 54 -1.10 -7.59 -0.39
CA GLY A 54 -1.07 -7.58 1.07
C GLY A 54 -2.35 -7.00 1.67
N THR A 55 -2.60 -7.38 2.91
CA THR A 55 -3.77 -6.88 3.68
C THR A 55 -3.37 -6.25 5.01
N HIS A 56 -2.07 -6.16 5.25
CA HIS A 56 -1.52 -5.67 6.51
C HIS A 56 -2.10 -4.29 6.87
N PHE A 57 -2.32 -4.07 8.15
CA PHE A 57 -2.98 -2.87 8.67
C PHE A 57 -4.39 -2.62 8.14
N TYR A 58 -5.05 -3.60 7.52
CA TYR A 58 -6.37 -3.43 6.90
C TYR A 58 -6.42 -2.23 5.93
N GLN A 59 -5.35 -2.02 5.14
CA GLN A 59 -5.28 -0.93 4.17
C GLN A 59 -5.88 -1.30 2.81
N THR A 60 -5.86 -2.58 2.46
CA THR A 60 -6.53 -3.06 1.25
C THR A 60 -8.04 -2.97 1.42
N HIS A 61 -8.74 -2.41 0.43
CA HIS A 61 -10.20 -2.31 0.48
C HIS A 61 -10.82 -3.70 0.41
N PRO A 62 -11.83 -4.02 1.23
CA PRO A 62 -12.42 -5.37 1.27
C PRO A 62 -13.04 -5.83 -0.04
N ASP A 63 -13.51 -4.93 -0.89
CA ASP A 63 -14.04 -5.28 -2.21
C ASP A 63 -12.97 -5.87 -3.13
N VAL A 64 -11.68 -5.61 -2.88
CA VAL A 64 -10.57 -6.26 -3.58
C VAL A 64 -10.51 -7.76 -3.24
N LEU A 65 -10.70 -8.11 -1.96
CA LEU A 65 -10.75 -9.52 -1.53
C LEU A 65 -11.98 -10.21 -2.09
N ASP A 66 -13.15 -9.56 -2.02
CA ASP A 66 -14.41 -10.11 -2.53
C ASP A 66 -14.35 -10.40 -4.03
N GLN A 67 -13.69 -9.52 -4.80
CA GLN A 67 -13.52 -9.70 -6.24
C GLN A 67 -12.73 -10.98 -6.58
N PHE A 68 -11.77 -11.34 -5.75
CA PHE A 68 -10.84 -12.44 -6.03
C PHE A 68 -11.00 -13.65 -5.10
N VAL A 69 -12.17 -13.82 -4.46
CA VAL A 69 -12.47 -15.03 -3.68
C VAL A 69 -12.34 -16.27 -4.57
N GLY A 70 -11.50 -17.21 -4.14
CA GLY A 70 -11.25 -18.46 -4.87
C GLY A 70 -10.43 -18.31 -6.15
N SER A 71 -9.92 -17.12 -6.46
CA SER A 71 -9.10 -16.90 -7.65
C SER A 71 -7.84 -17.77 -7.63
N LYS A 72 -7.51 -18.38 -8.78
CA LYS A 72 -6.25 -19.09 -8.99
C LYS A 72 -5.12 -18.17 -9.48
N ARG A 73 -5.40 -16.88 -9.70
CA ARG A 73 -4.50 -15.90 -10.29
C ARG A 73 -4.15 -14.75 -9.33
N VAL A 74 -4.93 -14.59 -8.27
CA VAL A 74 -4.72 -13.55 -7.26
C VAL A 74 -4.73 -14.21 -5.88
N LYS A 75 -3.66 -13.98 -5.13
CA LYS A 75 -3.50 -14.44 -3.76
C LYS A 75 -3.25 -13.26 -2.81
N PHE A 76 -3.45 -13.51 -1.52
CA PHE A 76 -3.32 -12.49 -0.50
C PHE A 76 -2.32 -12.92 0.57
N ILE A 77 -1.55 -11.97 1.10
CA ILE A 77 -0.78 -12.15 2.32
C ILE A 77 -1.61 -11.57 3.47
N LEU A 78 -2.18 -12.49 4.26
CA LEU A 78 -3.04 -12.18 5.39
C LEU A 78 -2.22 -12.23 6.68
N GLN A 79 -1.90 -11.08 7.27
CA GLN A 79 -1.22 -10.98 8.56
C GLN A 79 0.19 -11.65 8.56
N PRO A 80 1.14 -11.17 7.77
CA PRO A 80 2.49 -11.73 7.74
C PRO A 80 3.27 -11.37 9.01
N ASP A 81 4.29 -12.18 9.33
CA ASP A 81 5.34 -11.80 10.25
C ASP A 81 6.18 -10.69 9.58
N GLY A 82 6.08 -9.47 10.07
CA GLY A 82 6.60 -8.29 9.40
C GLY A 82 5.60 -7.64 8.44
N VAL A 83 6.06 -6.71 7.62
CA VAL A 83 5.20 -5.95 6.68
C VAL A 83 5.51 -6.36 5.25
N PHE A 84 4.56 -7.01 4.59
CA PHE A 84 4.63 -7.19 3.15
C PHE A 84 4.44 -5.84 2.45
N HIS A 85 5.53 -5.30 1.83
CA HIS A 85 5.52 -3.92 1.33
C HIS A 85 6.10 -3.70 -0.08
N PRO A 86 6.15 -4.71 -0.99
CA PRO A 86 6.56 -4.50 -2.37
C PRO A 86 5.53 -3.67 -3.15
N LYS A 87 5.99 -3.00 -4.22
CA LYS A 87 5.17 -2.36 -5.24
C LYS A 87 5.88 -2.55 -6.57
N VAL A 88 5.58 -3.65 -7.22
CA VAL A 88 6.13 -4.05 -8.50
C VAL A 88 5.01 -4.55 -9.42
N TYR A 89 5.02 -4.05 -10.65
CA TYR A 89 4.01 -4.31 -11.67
C TYR A 89 4.72 -4.69 -12.96
N LEU A 90 4.82 -5.99 -13.25
CA LEU A 90 5.51 -6.55 -14.40
C LEU A 90 4.50 -6.94 -15.49
N PHE A 91 4.74 -6.46 -16.70
CA PHE A 91 3.92 -6.70 -17.90
C PHE A 91 4.78 -7.23 -19.03
N TRP A 92 4.30 -8.24 -19.78
CA TRP A 92 5.12 -8.78 -20.87
C TRP A 92 4.29 -9.47 -21.95
N SER A 93 4.95 -9.62 -23.10
CA SER A 93 4.61 -10.50 -24.21
C SER A 93 5.81 -11.36 -24.57
N ASN A 94 5.75 -12.09 -25.68
CA ASN A 94 6.90 -12.82 -26.20
C ASN A 94 8.02 -11.89 -26.72
N GLU A 95 7.67 -10.66 -27.11
CA GLU A 95 8.57 -9.73 -27.79
C GLU A 95 9.15 -8.65 -26.87
N ALA A 96 8.40 -8.23 -25.86
CA ALA A 96 8.75 -7.11 -25.01
C ALA A 96 8.21 -7.25 -23.58
N TRP A 97 8.86 -6.52 -22.65
CA TRP A 97 8.40 -6.39 -21.29
C TRP A 97 8.57 -4.96 -20.78
N GLU A 98 7.73 -4.57 -19.85
CA GLU A 98 7.82 -3.32 -19.11
C GLU A 98 7.51 -3.59 -17.64
N VAL A 99 8.21 -2.90 -16.74
CA VAL A 99 7.96 -3.00 -15.30
C VAL A 99 7.90 -1.61 -14.67
N VAL A 100 6.95 -1.43 -13.77
CA VAL A 100 6.89 -0.26 -12.88
C VAL A 100 7.28 -0.71 -11.48
N ILE A 101 8.30 -0.07 -10.91
CA ILE A 101 8.77 -0.33 -9.54
C ILE A 101 8.87 1.02 -8.82
N GLY A 102 8.42 1.09 -7.57
CA GLY A 102 8.53 2.33 -6.79
C GLY A 102 7.72 2.32 -5.49
N SER A 103 7.31 3.51 -5.07
CA SER A 103 6.55 3.69 -3.84
C SER A 103 5.03 3.42 -3.98
N PRO A 104 4.37 3.57 -5.15
CA PRO A 104 2.92 3.58 -5.22
C PRO A 104 2.29 2.20 -5.10
N ASN A 105 1.37 2.08 -4.17
CA ASN A 105 0.42 0.97 -4.09
C ASN A 105 -0.67 1.09 -5.17
N LEU A 106 -1.44 0.03 -5.40
CA LEU A 106 -2.61 0.05 -6.27
C LEU A 106 -3.83 0.65 -5.55
N THR A 107 -3.67 1.83 -4.95
CA THR A 107 -4.70 2.49 -4.13
C THR A 107 -5.15 3.82 -4.74
N VAL A 108 -6.36 4.26 -4.35
CA VAL A 108 -6.86 5.59 -4.75
C VAL A 108 -5.85 6.68 -4.35
N GLY A 109 -5.33 6.64 -3.12
CA GLY A 109 -4.36 7.61 -2.63
C GLY A 109 -3.12 7.70 -3.52
N ALA A 110 -2.48 6.56 -3.81
CA ALA A 110 -1.28 6.50 -4.64
C ALA A 110 -1.51 6.97 -6.08
N LEU A 111 -2.71 6.74 -6.62
CA LEU A 111 -3.05 7.12 -8.00
C LEU A 111 -3.63 8.54 -8.15
N THR A 112 -3.86 9.28 -7.03
CA THR A 112 -4.53 10.59 -7.10
C THR A 112 -3.97 11.69 -6.20
N LYS A 113 -3.43 11.36 -5.01
CA LYS A 113 -3.15 12.35 -3.95
C LYS A 113 -1.75 12.28 -3.37
N ASN A 114 -1.19 11.06 -3.20
CA ASN A 114 0.07 10.89 -2.52
C ASN A 114 1.23 11.43 -3.35
N SER A 115 2.30 11.82 -2.67
CA SER A 115 3.59 12.02 -3.32
C SER A 115 4.23 10.66 -3.56
N GLU A 116 4.36 10.26 -4.81
CA GLU A 116 4.87 8.95 -5.21
C GLU A 116 6.00 9.09 -6.21
N LEU A 117 6.91 8.12 -6.20
CA LEU A 117 8.01 8.05 -7.16
C LEU A 117 8.17 6.63 -7.68
N SER A 118 8.28 6.48 -8.98
CA SER A 118 8.47 5.18 -9.64
C SER A 118 9.43 5.27 -10.80
N VAL A 119 9.96 4.11 -11.16
CA VAL A 119 10.75 3.91 -12.39
C VAL A 119 9.99 2.96 -13.30
N LEU A 120 9.81 3.35 -14.56
CA LEU A 120 9.39 2.48 -15.64
C LEU A 120 10.65 2.00 -16.38
N ILE A 121 10.87 0.70 -16.38
CA ILE A 121 11.95 0.01 -17.09
C ILE A 121 11.32 -0.78 -18.21
N THR A 122 11.94 -0.78 -19.39
CA THR A 122 11.48 -1.49 -20.58
C THR A 122 12.52 -2.53 -21.03
N SER A 123 12.14 -3.45 -21.89
CA SER A 123 13.06 -4.42 -22.52
C SER A 123 14.19 -3.77 -23.33
N ALA A 124 14.05 -2.49 -23.70
CA ALA A 124 15.14 -1.73 -24.33
C ALA A 124 16.17 -1.19 -23.33
N ASP A 125 15.79 -1.08 -22.05
CA ASP A 125 16.65 -0.54 -20.98
C ASP A 125 17.34 -1.63 -20.17
N GLY A 126 16.72 -2.79 -20.03
CA GLY A 126 17.17 -3.88 -19.17
C GLY A 126 17.30 -5.20 -19.93
N GLN A 127 18.21 -6.04 -19.44
CA GLN A 127 18.39 -7.38 -19.96
C GLN A 127 17.23 -8.31 -19.56
N ILE A 128 17.06 -9.41 -20.28
CA ILE A 128 16.07 -10.44 -19.97
C ILE A 128 16.26 -11.03 -18.56
N ALA A 129 17.49 -11.08 -18.06
CA ALA A 129 17.82 -11.53 -16.71
C ALA A 129 17.08 -10.69 -15.64
N LEU A 130 17.03 -9.37 -15.79
CA LEU A 130 16.30 -8.50 -14.86
C LEU A 130 14.79 -8.82 -14.83
N LYS A 131 14.19 -9.09 -16.00
CA LYS A 131 12.79 -9.54 -16.05
C LYS A 131 12.59 -10.85 -15.27
N GLN A 132 13.52 -11.79 -15.42
CA GLN A 132 13.46 -13.08 -14.74
C GLN A 132 13.59 -12.92 -13.22
N GLU A 133 14.57 -12.16 -12.75
CA GLU A 133 14.74 -11.84 -11.33
C GLU A 133 13.47 -11.19 -10.72
N ILE A 134 12.86 -10.24 -11.42
CA ILE A 134 11.61 -9.60 -10.97
C ILE A 134 10.47 -10.65 -10.91
N ALA A 135 10.36 -11.50 -11.90
CA ALA A 135 9.34 -12.55 -11.92
C ALA A 135 9.55 -13.58 -10.80
N GLU A 136 10.78 -13.92 -10.47
CA GLU A 136 11.15 -14.81 -9.36
C GLU A 136 10.80 -14.21 -8.01
N VAL A 137 11.08 -12.91 -7.80
CA VAL A 137 10.66 -12.19 -6.58
C VAL A 137 9.14 -12.23 -6.40
N ILE A 138 8.37 -11.98 -7.46
CA ILE A 138 6.91 -12.07 -7.40
C ILE A 138 6.47 -13.53 -7.14
N ALA A 139 7.16 -14.51 -7.74
CA ALA A 139 6.86 -15.92 -7.53
C ALA A 139 7.13 -16.37 -6.09
N ALA A 140 8.22 -15.93 -5.47
CA ALA A 140 8.52 -16.23 -4.07
C ALA A 140 7.39 -15.71 -3.15
N HIS A 141 6.94 -14.47 -3.35
CA HIS A 141 5.80 -13.94 -2.59
C HIS A 141 4.48 -14.70 -2.89
N TRP A 142 4.31 -15.17 -4.12
CA TRP A 142 3.15 -15.99 -4.49
C TRP A 142 3.10 -17.32 -3.72
N ASP A 143 4.25 -17.93 -3.46
CA ASP A 143 4.32 -19.19 -2.74
C ASP A 143 3.98 -19.04 -1.26
N GLU A 144 4.27 -17.87 -0.67
CA GLU A 144 3.88 -17.50 0.69
C GLU A 144 2.40 -17.09 0.81
N ALA A 145 1.80 -16.60 -0.28
CA ALA A 145 0.45 -16.06 -0.30
C ALA A 145 -0.62 -17.15 -0.37
N LYS A 146 -1.84 -16.83 0.09
CA LYS A 146 -2.98 -17.74 0.11
C LYS A 146 -4.13 -17.24 -0.77
N THR A 147 -4.86 -18.16 -1.35
CA THR A 147 -6.18 -17.87 -1.93
C THR A 147 -7.14 -17.57 -0.80
N VAL A 148 -7.90 -16.47 -0.91
CA VAL A 148 -8.86 -16.08 0.10
C VAL A 148 -10.18 -16.81 -0.09
N THR A 149 -10.75 -17.33 0.99
CA THR A 149 -12.08 -17.91 1.04
C THR A 149 -13.14 -16.83 1.27
N ARG A 150 -14.41 -17.14 0.99
CA ARG A 150 -15.54 -16.24 1.27
C ARG A 150 -15.58 -15.85 2.75
N SER A 151 -15.42 -16.80 3.65
CA SER A 151 -15.43 -16.56 5.10
C SER A 151 -14.29 -15.63 5.54
N GLU A 152 -13.09 -15.81 4.99
CA GLU A 152 -11.95 -14.92 5.28
C GLU A 152 -12.18 -13.49 4.77
N ALA A 153 -12.73 -13.33 3.57
CA ALA A 153 -13.10 -12.02 3.01
C ALA A 153 -14.16 -11.30 3.88
N GLU A 154 -15.20 -12.02 4.33
CA GLU A 154 -16.22 -11.48 5.23
C GLU A 154 -15.63 -11.08 6.60
N ASN A 155 -14.77 -11.90 7.18
CA ASN A 155 -14.10 -11.58 8.44
C ASN A 155 -13.17 -10.38 8.30
N TYR A 156 -12.40 -10.33 7.21
CA TYR A 156 -11.56 -9.16 6.88
C TYR A 156 -12.41 -7.89 6.77
N ARG A 157 -13.56 -7.93 6.10
CA ARG A 157 -14.49 -6.79 5.96
C ARG A 157 -15.01 -6.29 7.31
N LYS A 158 -15.31 -7.20 8.25
CA LYS A 158 -15.72 -6.82 9.61
C LYS A 158 -14.62 -6.06 10.33
N LEU A 159 -13.40 -6.57 10.32
CA LEU A 159 -12.23 -5.96 10.95
C LEU A 159 -11.86 -4.61 10.30
N TRP A 160 -11.92 -4.55 8.97
CA TRP A 160 -11.70 -3.30 8.23
C TRP A 160 -12.70 -2.20 8.64
N LYS A 161 -13.99 -2.54 8.77
CA LYS A 161 -15.03 -1.61 9.25
C LYS A 161 -14.78 -1.15 10.68
N LEU A 162 -14.33 -2.04 11.56
CA LEU A 162 -13.98 -1.68 12.94
C LEU A 162 -12.81 -0.68 12.98
N LYS A 163 -11.75 -0.94 12.22
CA LYS A 163 -10.62 -0.02 12.07
C LYS A 163 -11.07 1.35 11.54
N ALA A 164 -11.87 1.38 10.46
CA ALA A 164 -12.34 2.63 9.86
C ALA A 164 -13.13 3.47 10.87
N ARG A 165 -13.99 2.82 11.69
CA ARG A 165 -14.73 3.50 12.77
C ARG A 165 -13.81 4.04 13.87
N SER A 166 -12.78 3.31 14.24
CA SER A 166 -11.81 3.74 15.25
C SER A 166 -11.00 4.93 14.77
N LEU A 167 -10.53 4.91 13.52
CA LEU A 167 -9.82 6.04 12.92
C LEU A 167 -10.71 7.28 12.80
N LYS A 168 -11.99 7.13 12.44
CA LYS A 168 -12.93 8.25 12.41
C LYS A 168 -13.11 8.88 13.79
N LYS A 169 -13.26 8.08 14.85
CA LYS A 169 -13.32 8.59 16.22
C LYS A 169 -12.08 9.38 16.61
N VAL A 170 -10.89 8.93 16.20
CA VAL A 170 -9.64 9.66 16.43
C VAL A 170 -9.63 10.98 15.68
N ALA A 171 -10.03 11.02 14.41
CA ALA A 171 -10.14 12.23 13.62
C ALA A 171 -11.15 13.21 14.21
N ASP A 172 -12.32 12.73 14.68
CA ASP A 172 -13.34 13.54 15.34
C ASP A 172 -12.84 14.18 16.66
N ILE A 173 -11.88 13.53 17.35
CA ILE A 173 -11.27 14.05 18.59
C ILE A 173 -10.20 15.11 18.30
N PHE A 174 -9.37 14.88 17.27
CA PHE A 174 -8.26 15.78 16.92
C PHE A 174 -8.66 16.93 15.97
N GLY A 175 -9.90 16.94 15.47
CA GLY A 175 -10.44 17.90 14.51
C GLY A 175 -9.84 17.71 13.11
N ASP A 176 -10.67 17.37 12.13
CA ASP A 176 -10.33 17.57 10.73
C ASP A 176 -10.45 19.07 10.41
N GLU A 177 -9.50 19.88 10.82
CA GLU A 177 -9.32 21.16 10.14
C GLU A 177 -8.85 20.84 8.70
N PRO A 178 -9.62 21.22 7.67
CA PRO A 178 -9.17 21.07 6.30
C PRO A 178 -7.83 21.80 6.16
N ALA A 179 -6.81 21.12 5.64
CA ALA A 179 -5.51 21.71 5.39
C ALA A 179 -5.62 22.84 4.36
N THR A 180 -6.01 24.04 4.81
CA THR A 180 -6.13 25.24 3.99
C THR A 180 -4.85 26.08 3.97
N LYS A 181 -3.73 25.54 4.45
CA LYS A 181 -2.42 26.21 4.36
C LYS A 181 -1.43 25.36 3.59
N PRO A 182 -0.67 25.96 2.64
CA PRO A 182 0.39 25.25 1.95
C PRO A 182 1.44 24.75 2.96
N ALA A 183 1.96 23.56 2.74
CA ALA A 183 2.93 22.87 3.59
C ALA A 183 4.32 23.55 3.56
N THR A 184 4.42 24.75 4.11
CA THR A 184 5.66 25.45 4.40
C THR A 184 5.92 25.58 5.89
N GLN A 185 5.09 24.97 6.72
CA GLN A 185 5.43 24.86 8.14
C GLN A 185 6.26 23.60 8.33
N SER A 186 7.55 23.81 8.68
CA SER A 186 8.37 22.78 9.31
C SER A 186 7.53 22.01 10.34
N MET A 187 7.75 20.71 10.50
CA MET A 187 7.28 19.96 11.65
C MET A 187 7.92 20.55 12.92
N VAL A 188 7.46 21.70 13.33
CA VAL A 188 7.70 22.19 14.68
C VAL A 188 6.62 21.53 15.51
N MET A 189 7.02 20.71 16.45
CA MET A 189 6.13 20.27 17.52
C MET A 189 5.45 21.50 18.07
N PRO A 190 4.12 21.59 18.10
CA PRO A 190 3.42 22.84 18.43
C PRO A 190 3.56 23.27 19.91
N MET A 191 4.24 22.48 20.73
CA MET A 191 4.58 22.78 22.11
C MET A 191 5.89 22.12 22.53
N GLU A 192 6.56 22.68 23.51
CA GLU A 192 7.72 22.07 24.14
C GLU A 192 7.34 20.70 24.74
N TRP A 193 8.31 19.78 24.77
CA TRP A 193 8.07 18.41 25.23
C TRP A 193 7.48 18.34 26.64
N GLU A 194 7.91 19.23 27.52
CA GLU A 194 7.42 19.35 28.88
C GLU A 194 5.95 19.81 28.96
N GLU A 195 5.53 20.69 28.06
CA GLU A 195 4.13 21.12 27.92
C GLU A 195 3.25 20.00 27.40
N TYR A 196 3.74 19.27 26.38
CA TYR A 196 3.06 18.08 25.86
C TYR A 196 2.85 17.02 26.94
N LEU A 197 3.90 16.70 27.72
CA LEU A 197 3.80 15.76 28.83
C LEU A 197 2.84 16.25 29.94
N ALA A 198 2.78 17.57 30.18
CA ALA A 198 1.86 18.15 31.15
C ALA A 198 0.39 18.02 30.68
N GLU A 199 0.12 18.22 29.40
CA GLU A 199 -1.21 18.01 28.80
C GLU A 199 -1.62 16.54 28.83
N VAL A 200 -0.73 15.62 28.45
CA VAL A 200 -0.97 14.16 28.48
C VAL A 200 -1.25 13.68 29.91
N LYS A 201 -0.61 14.29 30.94
CA LYS A 201 -0.87 13.97 32.35
C LYS A 201 -2.19 14.52 32.87
N LYS A 202 -2.68 15.63 32.32
CA LYS A 202 -3.97 16.24 32.68
C LYS A 202 -5.15 15.49 32.07
N ASP A 203 -4.93 14.86 30.91
CA ASP A 203 -5.99 14.19 30.17
C ASP A 203 -6.33 12.84 30.80
N LYS A 204 -7.61 12.58 30.98
CA LYS A 204 -8.16 11.39 31.68
C LYS A 204 -8.07 10.10 30.85
N PHE A 205 -7.06 9.95 30.01
CA PHE A 205 -6.83 8.75 29.20
C PHE A 205 -6.21 7.62 30.03
N HIS A 206 -7.04 6.78 30.63
CA HIS A 206 -6.64 5.63 31.44
C HIS A 206 -5.84 4.53 30.72
N GLY A 207 -5.51 4.68 29.46
CA GLY A 207 -4.71 3.71 28.69
C GLY A 207 -3.30 4.19 28.32
N PHE A 208 -2.88 5.39 28.72
CA PHE A 208 -1.62 6.00 28.26
C PHE A 208 -0.46 5.89 29.25
N ARG A 209 -0.68 5.46 30.49
CA ARG A 209 0.41 5.33 31.47
C ARG A 209 1.51 4.36 31.01
N ASP A 210 1.12 3.23 30.46
CA ASP A 210 2.07 2.21 29.96
C ASP A 210 2.85 2.67 28.71
N ARG A 211 2.34 3.67 28.00
CA ARG A 211 3.01 4.26 26.84
C ARG A 211 3.92 5.44 27.18
N LEU A 212 3.73 6.09 28.32
CA LEU A 212 4.64 7.16 28.77
C LEU A 212 6.03 6.58 29.13
N ASP A 213 6.08 5.39 29.70
CA ASP A 213 7.35 4.70 29.99
C ASP A 213 8.07 4.34 28.68
N LEU A 214 7.36 3.83 27.68
CA LEU A 214 7.92 3.55 26.36
C LEU A 214 8.41 4.84 25.64
N ILE A 215 7.69 5.94 25.76
CA ILE A 215 8.09 7.24 25.19
C ILE A 215 9.32 7.80 25.92
N ALA A 216 9.42 7.62 27.23
CA ALA A 216 10.59 8.02 28.00
C ALA A 216 11.83 7.18 27.62
N GLU A 217 11.65 5.90 27.37
CA GLU A 217 12.70 4.98 26.92
C GLU A 217 13.21 5.35 25.51
N ILE A 218 12.31 5.65 24.58
CA ILE A 218 12.64 6.13 23.23
C ILE A 218 13.40 7.46 23.30
N ARG A 219 12.98 8.41 24.15
CA ARG A 219 13.70 9.68 24.35
C ARG A 219 15.12 9.46 24.89
N GLY A 220 15.31 8.56 25.86
CA GLY A 220 16.61 8.20 26.39
C GLY A 220 17.55 7.71 25.27
N TYR A 221 17.05 6.90 24.36
CA TYR A 221 17.79 6.40 23.22
C TYR A 221 18.29 7.51 22.27
N PHE A 222 17.45 8.47 21.93
CA PHE A 222 17.80 9.60 21.03
C PHE A 222 18.66 10.69 21.68
N GLN A 223 18.75 10.76 23.02
CA GLN A 223 19.63 11.70 23.72
C GLN A 223 21.05 11.15 23.94
N THR A 224 21.24 9.84 23.77
CA THR A 224 22.55 9.17 23.97
C THR A 224 23.25 8.76 22.68
N HIS A 225 22.65 9.00 21.53
CA HIS A 225 23.17 8.76 20.18
C HIS A 225 22.96 9.96 19.30
#